data_36ed58b0fdd123edea71f42365d98f71
#
_entry.id   36ed58b0fdd123edea71f42365d98f71
#
_cell.length_a   1.000
_cell.length_b   1.000
_cell.length_c   1.000
_cell.angle_alpha   90.00
_cell.angle_beta   90.00
_cell.angle_gamma   90.00
#
_symmetry.space_group_name_H-M   'P 1'
#
loop_
_entity.id
_entity.type
_entity.pdbx_description
1 polymer ?
#
loop_
_entity_poly.entity_id
_entity_poly.type
_entity_poly.pdbx_seq_one_letter_code
_entity_poly.pdbx_strand_id
1 'polypeptide(L)'
;MSARVLCVANRLPVTLTRVPSPTNYTYKKSSGGLVSALKAVRGLAMVWIGWVGTEIEHAHQDTVLETCVNEYGCRPVFLTEEESMEYYDGYCNNVLWPLFHYITPPIDYTSRPSLEKNYKQFEFYRKVNIKFAAAVARCYRPGDIIWIHDYHLCILPSLLRNMFPDATIGWFLHTSFPDNKVFRQLSTREEILEGLLGASLLGFHTWDYVRHFQDACHSVLGLEKVTDGVLSHTYGHVRCTAIPIGIDPIPFVEKCVEPQVAKLVQIMNRSLGFKRIILGVDRLDYMKGIPQKLCAFDRMLEMHPELANEVTLVQLAVPSRESVPEYKRLKSSVQQLVSSINGQKTSLTRSSVPVVFLNQSLNFEELCALYSLSEVCFITSIRDGMNLVAYEYVVCQENKHGVLLLSEFAGAAQYLAGGMTPINPWDVEGTAEALYEALKLPEAERRAMHELAITAIYSQTAEM
;
A
#
# COMPACT_ATOMS: atom_id res chain seq x y z
N MET A 1 -10.07 -2.71 32.82
CA MET A 1 -9.58 -1.61 31.94
C MET A 1 -9.28 -2.25 30.60
N SER A 2 -9.73 -1.68 29.49
CA SER A 2 -9.32 -2.15 28.15
C SER A 2 -7.80 -2.01 28.02
N ALA A 3 -7.16 -3.03 27.42
CA ALA A 3 -5.72 -2.99 27.17
C ALA A 3 -5.38 -1.80 26.27
N ARG A 4 -4.29 -1.07 26.60
CA ARG A 4 -3.78 0.00 25.76
C ARG A 4 -2.94 -0.58 24.63
N VAL A 5 -3.08 -0.05 23.41
CA VAL A 5 -2.31 -0.49 22.24
C VAL A 5 -1.24 0.53 21.89
N LEU A 6 0.00 0.09 21.81
CA LEU A 6 1.11 0.86 21.25
C LEU A 6 1.23 0.51 19.77
N CYS A 7 0.70 1.35 18.89
CA CYS A 7 0.78 1.18 17.43
C CYS A 7 2.12 1.73 16.94
N VAL A 8 3.02 0.85 16.52
CA VAL A 8 4.38 1.22 16.10
C VAL A 8 4.48 1.08 14.58
N ALA A 9 4.62 2.18 13.88
CA ALA A 9 4.72 2.23 12.43
C ALA A 9 5.85 3.16 11.99
N ASN A 10 6.38 2.94 10.77
CA ASN A 10 7.47 3.78 10.26
C ASN A 10 7.14 5.28 10.31
N ARG A 11 5.90 5.66 9.99
CA ARG A 11 5.44 7.06 9.99
C ARG A 11 4.37 7.30 11.04
N LEU A 12 4.40 8.49 11.64
CA LEU A 12 3.29 8.98 12.45
C LEU A 12 2.04 9.28 11.60
N PRO A 13 0.83 9.30 12.22
CA PRO A 13 -0.40 9.76 11.57
C PRO A 13 -0.45 11.28 11.38
N VAL A 14 0.67 11.96 11.58
CA VAL A 14 0.86 13.40 11.37
C VAL A 14 2.18 13.63 10.64
N THR A 15 2.15 14.50 9.63
CA THR A 15 3.35 14.92 8.87
C THR A 15 3.74 16.31 9.31
N LEU A 16 5.03 16.49 9.58
CA LEU A 16 5.62 17.77 9.91
C LEU A 16 6.30 18.37 8.69
N THR A 17 6.09 19.67 8.47
CA THR A 17 6.78 20.43 7.44
C THR A 17 7.46 21.63 8.08
N ARG A 18 8.75 21.82 7.78
CA ARG A 18 9.51 22.98 8.25
C ARG A 18 8.97 24.25 7.59
N VAL A 19 8.73 25.29 8.37
CA VAL A 19 8.30 26.60 7.90
C VAL A 19 9.14 27.70 8.56
N PRO A 20 9.41 28.83 7.88
CA PRO A 20 10.06 29.98 8.48
C PRO A 20 9.07 30.71 9.41
N SER A 21 8.92 30.22 10.63
CA SER A 21 7.98 30.72 11.65
C SER A 21 8.58 30.51 13.03
N PRO A 22 8.16 31.25 14.07
CA PRO A 22 8.60 31.01 15.44
C PRO A 22 8.36 29.59 15.95
N THR A 23 7.37 28.89 15.42
CA THR A 23 7.09 27.47 15.73
C THR A 23 7.93 26.50 14.91
N ASN A 24 8.60 26.96 13.85
CA ASN A 24 9.47 26.22 12.92
C ASN A 24 8.83 25.02 12.20
N TYR A 25 7.66 24.52 12.63
CA TYR A 25 7.00 23.36 12.02
C TYR A 25 5.48 23.52 11.94
N THR A 26 4.89 23.07 10.82
CA THR A 26 3.44 22.88 10.69
C THR A 26 3.11 21.41 10.74
N TYR A 27 1.92 21.09 11.28
CA TYR A 27 1.45 19.73 11.52
C TYR A 27 0.21 19.47 10.66
N LYS A 28 0.26 18.42 9.83
CA LYS A 28 -0.87 18.02 8.99
C LYS A 28 -1.19 16.55 9.26
N LYS A 29 -2.46 16.22 9.55
CA LYS A 29 -2.91 14.84 9.70
C LYS A 29 -2.68 14.07 8.38
N SER A 30 -2.08 12.89 8.47
CA SER A 30 -1.84 11.99 7.33
C SER A 30 -3.11 11.23 6.96
N SER A 31 -3.25 10.89 5.68
CA SER A 31 -4.40 10.15 5.12
C SER A 31 -3.98 8.81 4.50
N GLY A 32 -2.89 8.20 4.95
CA GLY A 32 -2.43 6.91 4.43
C GLY A 32 -3.36 5.75 4.79
N GLY A 33 -3.35 4.66 4.00
CA GLY A 33 -4.22 3.50 4.17
C GLY A 33 -4.22 2.91 5.58
N LEU A 34 -3.03 2.74 6.20
CA LEU A 34 -2.93 2.27 7.60
C LEU A 34 -3.61 3.24 8.58
N VAL A 35 -3.41 4.54 8.42
CA VAL A 35 -4.02 5.56 9.29
C VAL A 35 -5.54 5.55 9.14
N SER A 36 -6.04 5.40 7.92
CA SER A 36 -7.48 5.35 7.63
C SER A 36 -8.10 4.07 8.20
N ALA A 37 -7.47 2.91 8.00
CA ALA A 37 -7.95 1.65 8.54
C ALA A 37 -8.00 1.65 10.08
N LEU A 38 -6.94 2.12 10.75
CA LEU A 38 -6.91 2.13 12.22
C LEU A 38 -7.78 3.21 12.87
N LYS A 39 -8.17 4.26 12.15
CA LYS A 39 -9.17 5.24 12.62
C LYS A 39 -10.57 4.62 12.74
N ALA A 40 -10.87 3.58 11.97
CA ALA A 40 -12.14 2.86 12.06
C ALA A 40 -12.26 2.04 13.36
N VAL A 41 -11.14 1.65 13.97
CA VAL A 41 -11.12 0.85 15.21
C VAL A 41 -11.53 1.72 16.41
N ARG A 42 -12.72 1.51 16.90
CA ARG A 42 -13.30 2.27 18.04
C ARG A 42 -13.06 1.54 19.35
N GLY A 43 -12.96 2.30 20.45
CA GLY A 43 -12.93 1.74 21.81
C GLY A 43 -11.56 1.28 22.30
N LEU A 44 -10.49 1.37 21.53
CA LEU A 44 -9.13 1.08 21.96
C LEU A 44 -8.35 2.36 22.29
N ALA A 45 -7.74 2.40 23.49
CA ALA A 45 -6.78 3.44 23.84
C ALA A 45 -5.48 3.19 23.05
N MET A 46 -5.25 3.96 21.98
CA MET A 46 -4.11 3.77 21.08
C MET A 46 -3.10 4.90 21.22
N VAL A 47 -1.82 4.54 21.29
CA VAL A 47 -0.68 5.49 21.24
C VAL A 47 0.16 5.14 20.02
N TRP A 48 0.29 6.09 19.09
CA TRP A 48 1.14 5.92 17.92
C TRP A 48 2.59 6.25 18.20
N ILE A 49 3.51 5.42 17.70
CA ILE A 49 4.95 5.63 17.76
C ILE A 49 5.50 5.54 16.34
N GLY A 50 6.20 6.58 15.88
CA GLY A 50 6.69 6.62 14.52
C GLY A 50 7.62 7.79 14.22
N TRP A 51 8.26 7.74 13.07
CA TRP A 51 9.07 8.84 12.58
C TRP A 51 8.20 9.98 12.04
N VAL A 52 8.59 11.22 12.34
CA VAL A 52 7.86 12.46 11.95
C VAL A 52 7.99 12.77 10.44
N GLY A 53 8.95 12.16 9.75
CA GLY A 53 9.12 12.29 8.31
C GLY A 53 10.14 13.31 7.83
N THR A 54 10.72 14.07 8.73
CA THR A 54 11.80 15.02 8.47
C THR A 54 12.76 15.04 9.65
N GLU A 55 13.95 15.56 9.46
CA GLU A 55 14.87 15.82 10.56
C GLU A 55 14.34 16.99 11.42
N ILE A 56 14.42 16.84 12.75
CA ILE A 56 14.08 17.87 13.71
C ILE A 56 15.36 18.30 14.44
N GLU A 57 15.67 19.58 14.37
CA GLU A 57 16.81 20.14 15.11
C GLU A 57 16.69 19.82 16.61
N HIS A 58 17.80 19.45 17.23
CA HIS A 58 17.82 18.98 18.62
C HIS A 58 17.14 19.98 19.57
N ALA A 59 17.34 21.27 19.36
CA ALA A 59 16.73 22.34 20.17
C ALA A 59 15.19 22.36 20.12
N HIS A 60 14.57 21.76 19.08
CA HIS A 60 13.11 21.74 18.90
C HIS A 60 12.48 20.38 19.21
N GLN A 61 13.28 19.34 19.49
CA GLN A 61 12.75 17.97 19.67
C GLN A 61 11.77 17.89 20.86
N ASP A 62 12.06 18.54 21.96
CA ASP A 62 11.19 18.53 23.14
C ASP A 62 9.84 19.21 22.86
N THR A 63 9.84 20.36 22.19
CA THR A 63 8.60 21.06 21.79
C THR A 63 7.77 20.23 20.82
N VAL A 64 8.43 19.59 19.83
CA VAL A 64 7.75 18.70 18.88
C VAL A 64 7.19 17.47 19.60
N LEU A 65 7.93 16.89 20.55
CA LEU A 65 7.45 15.77 21.36
C LEU A 65 6.20 16.15 22.16
N GLU A 66 6.23 17.28 22.86
CA GLU A 66 5.10 17.77 23.64
C GLU A 66 3.86 18.02 22.78
N THR A 67 4.01 18.67 21.64
CA THR A 67 2.92 18.91 20.69
C THR A 67 2.35 17.60 20.15
N CYS A 68 3.21 16.66 19.72
CA CYS A 68 2.79 15.36 19.22
C CYS A 68 2.00 14.55 20.28
N VAL A 69 2.45 14.58 21.54
CA VAL A 69 1.79 13.85 22.62
C VAL A 69 0.45 14.49 22.99
N ASN A 70 0.43 15.82 23.19
CA ASN A 70 -0.72 16.52 23.75
C ASN A 70 -1.84 16.75 22.71
N GLU A 71 -1.49 17.06 21.47
CA GLU A 71 -2.47 17.41 20.44
C GLU A 71 -2.82 16.25 19.50
N TYR A 72 -1.88 15.31 19.29
CA TYR A 72 -2.05 14.23 18.30
C TYR A 72 -2.05 12.82 18.89
N GLY A 73 -1.80 12.66 20.20
CA GLY A 73 -1.77 11.35 20.87
C GLY A 73 -0.67 10.42 20.33
N CYS A 74 0.42 10.97 19.82
CA CYS A 74 1.49 10.19 19.21
C CYS A 74 2.88 10.54 19.76
N ARG A 75 3.82 9.60 19.64
CA ARG A 75 5.19 9.75 20.10
C ARG A 75 6.18 9.69 18.92
N PRO A 76 6.92 10.78 18.69
CA PRO A 76 7.88 10.85 17.60
C PRO A 76 9.14 10.02 17.89
N VAL A 77 9.65 9.40 16.81
CA VAL A 77 11.04 8.92 16.71
C VAL A 77 11.78 9.92 15.83
N PHE A 78 12.89 10.43 16.33
CA PHE A 78 13.69 11.42 15.62
C PHE A 78 14.86 10.74 14.90
N LEU A 79 14.93 10.98 13.59
CA LEU A 79 16.01 10.50 12.71
C LEU A 79 16.76 11.69 12.12
N THR A 80 18.07 11.56 11.96
CA THR A 80 18.87 12.49 11.17
C THR A 80 18.59 12.28 9.68
N GLU A 81 19.00 13.23 8.85
CA GLU A 81 18.87 13.12 7.38
C GLU A 81 19.63 11.89 6.87
N GLU A 82 20.88 11.64 7.35
CA GLU A 82 21.65 10.44 6.99
C GLU A 82 20.92 9.15 7.41
N GLU A 83 20.41 9.08 8.65
CA GLU A 83 19.66 7.91 9.11
C GLU A 83 18.43 7.66 8.26
N SER A 84 17.65 8.70 7.91
CA SER A 84 16.45 8.53 7.08
C SER A 84 16.79 8.12 5.66
N MET A 85 17.84 8.68 5.08
CA MET A 85 18.31 8.37 3.72
C MET A 85 18.80 6.92 3.62
N GLU A 86 19.67 6.47 4.52
CA GLU A 86 20.24 5.12 4.44
C GLU A 86 19.26 4.03 4.89
N TYR A 87 18.42 4.32 5.88
CA TYR A 87 17.39 3.39 6.36
C TYR A 87 16.19 3.34 5.43
N TYR A 88 15.51 4.48 5.20
CA TYR A 88 14.22 4.50 4.50
C TYR A 88 14.40 4.44 3.00
N ASP A 89 15.13 5.39 2.38
CA ASP A 89 15.34 5.40 0.95
C ASP A 89 16.31 4.28 0.51
N GLY A 90 17.31 3.99 1.35
CA GLY A 90 18.29 2.93 1.13
C GLY A 90 17.71 1.54 1.36
N TYR A 91 17.82 1.03 2.60
CA TYR A 91 17.52 -0.38 2.86
C TYR A 91 16.04 -0.73 2.66
N CYS A 92 15.11 0.08 3.20
CA CYS A 92 13.69 -0.21 3.09
C CYS A 92 13.18 -0.16 1.66
N ASN A 93 13.48 0.93 0.92
CA ASN A 93 12.89 1.16 -0.40
C ASN A 93 13.71 0.58 -1.57
N ASN A 94 15.03 0.42 -1.44
CA ASN A 94 15.85 -0.14 -2.51
C ASN A 94 16.18 -1.62 -2.32
N VAL A 95 15.98 -2.20 -1.11
CA VAL A 95 16.27 -3.62 -0.86
C VAL A 95 14.98 -4.38 -0.52
N LEU A 96 14.33 -4.05 0.59
CA LEU A 96 13.16 -4.81 1.06
C LEU A 96 11.93 -4.62 0.18
N TRP A 97 11.62 -3.40 -0.21
CA TRP A 97 10.45 -3.10 -1.04
C TRP A 97 10.45 -3.85 -2.37
N PRO A 98 11.52 -3.79 -3.21
CA PRO A 98 11.56 -4.58 -4.44
C PRO A 98 11.48 -6.08 -4.17
N LEU A 99 12.26 -6.59 -3.21
CA LEU A 99 12.30 -8.02 -2.88
C LEU A 99 10.91 -8.56 -2.50
N PHE A 100 10.18 -7.83 -1.64
CA PHE A 100 8.84 -8.23 -1.21
C PHE A 100 7.81 -8.19 -2.35
N HIS A 101 8.15 -7.50 -3.43
CA HIS A 101 7.33 -7.47 -4.64
C HIS A 101 7.92 -8.30 -5.80
N TYR A 102 8.81 -9.24 -5.52
CA TYR A 102 9.40 -10.16 -6.52
C TYR A 102 10.28 -9.47 -7.57
N ILE A 103 10.83 -8.31 -7.24
CA ILE A 103 11.80 -7.62 -8.07
C ILE A 103 13.18 -7.77 -7.43
N THR A 104 14.16 -8.13 -8.23
CA THR A 104 15.55 -8.18 -7.78
C THR A 104 15.98 -6.77 -7.35
N PRO A 105 16.45 -6.61 -6.10
CA PRO A 105 16.96 -5.31 -5.64
C PRO A 105 18.09 -4.80 -6.56
N PRO A 106 18.25 -3.49 -6.76
CA PRO A 106 19.27 -2.91 -7.63
C PRO A 106 20.66 -2.92 -6.94
N ILE A 107 21.09 -4.09 -6.47
CA ILE A 107 22.39 -4.31 -5.84
C ILE A 107 23.30 -4.99 -6.88
N ASP A 108 24.43 -4.36 -7.17
CA ASP A 108 25.46 -4.99 -7.97
C ASP A 108 26.31 -5.90 -7.07
N TYR A 109 25.99 -7.19 -7.09
CA TYR A 109 26.70 -8.22 -6.32
C TYR A 109 28.11 -8.54 -6.82
N THR A 110 28.53 -7.97 -7.96
CA THR A 110 29.90 -8.08 -8.50
C THR A 110 30.78 -6.91 -8.10
N SER A 111 30.19 -5.84 -7.57
CA SER A 111 30.88 -4.61 -7.17
C SER A 111 31.03 -4.54 -5.65
N ARG A 112 32.27 -4.54 -5.17
CA ARG A 112 32.56 -4.38 -3.74
C ARG A 112 31.97 -3.10 -3.13
N PRO A 113 32.05 -1.92 -3.76
CA PRO A 113 31.40 -0.72 -3.22
C PRO A 113 29.89 -0.84 -3.09
N SER A 114 29.22 -1.54 -4.01
CA SER A 114 27.77 -1.79 -3.93
C SER A 114 27.41 -2.69 -2.74
N LEU A 115 28.21 -3.73 -2.48
CA LEU A 115 28.03 -4.62 -1.33
C LEU A 115 28.26 -3.86 -0.01
N GLU A 116 29.35 -3.10 0.09
CA GLU A 116 29.68 -2.29 1.28
C GLU A 116 28.54 -1.28 1.57
N LYS A 117 28.00 -0.64 0.54
CA LYS A 117 26.85 0.25 0.67
C LYS A 117 25.61 -0.49 1.23
N ASN A 118 25.31 -1.68 0.72
CA ASN A 118 24.18 -2.48 1.19
C ASN A 118 24.33 -2.87 2.66
N TYR A 119 25.54 -3.29 3.09
CA TYR A 119 25.83 -3.57 4.50
C TYR A 119 25.69 -2.31 5.38
N LYS A 120 26.20 -1.17 4.95
CA LYS A 120 26.02 0.11 5.64
C LYS A 120 24.55 0.44 5.83
N GLN A 121 23.72 0.27 4.77
CA GLN A 121 22.30 0.53 4.81
C GLN A 121 21.58 -0.38 5.81
N PHE A 122 21.97 -1.65 5.90
CA PHE A 122 21.43 -2.57 6.92
C PHE A 122 21.82 -2.18 8.35
N GLU A 123 23.04 -1.70 8.56
CA GLU A 123 23.43 -1.18 9.89
C GLU A 123 22.59 0.04 10.30
N PHE A 124 22.23 0.93 9.36
CA PHE A 124 21.29 2.00 9.63
C PHE A 124 19.87 1.47 9.91
N TYR A 125 19.44 0.42 9.23
CA TYR A 125 18.18 -0.24 9.52
C TYR A 125 18.15 -0.79 10.95
N ARG A 126 19.21 -1.45 11.42
CA ARG A 126 19.35 -1.87 12.82
C ARG A 126 19.30 -0.69 13.79
N LYS A 127 20.12 0.34 13.54
CA LYS A 127 20.20 1.53 14.39
C LYS A 127 18.84 2.22 14.54
N VAL A 128 18.09 2.35 13.47
CA VAL A 128 16.75 2.95 13.50
C VAL A 128 15.77 2.07 14.27
N ASN A 129 15.77 0.75 14.07
CA ASN A 129 14.93 -0.16 14.85
C ASN A 129 15.26 -0.11 16.36
N ILE A 130 16.54 0.08 16.74
CA ILE A 130 16.94 0.32 18.14
C ILE A 130 16.35 1.64 18.68
N LYS A 131 16.33 2.72 17.88
CA LYS A 131 15.66 3.97 18.26
C LYS A 131 14.15 3.79 18.48
N PHE A 132 13.50 2.99 17.62
CA PHE A 132 12.09 2.62 17.81
C PHE A 132 11.89 1.82 19.09
N ALA A 133 12.74 0.83 19.38
CA ALA A 133 12.70 0.06 20.64
C ALA A 133 12.82 0.98 21.86
N ALA A 134 13.76 1.93 21.85
CA ALA A 134 13.92 2.90 22.91
C ALA A 134 12.68 3.83 23.06
N ALA A 135 12.03 4.21 21.96
CA ALA A 135 10.81 5.02 22.02
C ALA A 135 9.62 4.23 22.60
N VAL A 136 9.49 2.95 22.24
CA VAL A 136 8.50 2.05 22.85
C VAL A 136 8.77 1.88 24.34
N ALA A 137 10.01 1.63 24.74
CA ALA A 137 10.39 1.40 26.13
C ALA A 137 10.05 2.58 27.05
N ARG A 138 10.12 3.82 26.54
CA ARG A 138 9.76 5.03 27.30
C ARG A 138 8.27 5.14 27.62
N CYS A 139 7.40 4.41 26.95
CA CYS A 139 5.95 4.50 27.16
C CYS A 139 5.27 3.17 27.46
N TYR A 140 5.94 2.05 27.28
CA TYR A 140 5.42 0.71 27.56
C TYR A 140 5.10 0.56 29.06
N ARG A 141 3.97 -0.11 29.33
CA ARG A 141 3.54 -0.51 30.67
C ARG A 141 3.15 -2.00 30.63
N PRO A 142 3.41 -2.78 31.68
CA PRO A 142 2.92 -4.14 31.75
C PRO A 142 1.42 -4.23 31.45
N GLY A 143 1.04 -5.13 30.52
CA GLY A 143 -0.34 -5.27 30.05
C GLY A 143 -0.67 -4.48 28.77
N ASP A 144 0.22 -3.61 28.28
CA ASP A 144 0.06 -3.01 26.96
C ASP A 144 0.26 -4.06 25.86
N ILE A 145 -0.46 -3.89 24.74
CA ILE A 145 -0.22 -4.63 23.51
C ILE A 145 0.67 -3.78 22.61
N ILE A 146 1.80 -4.33 22.18
CA ILE A 146 2.68 -3.66 21.20
C ILE A 146 2.33 -4.20 19.82
N TRP A 147 1.83 -3.32 18.93
CA TRP A 147 1.43 -3.69 17.58
C TRP A 147 2.31 -2.99 16.55
N ILE A 148 3.22 -3.75 15.96
CA ILE A 148 4.25 -3.28 15.04
C ILE A 148 3.78 -3.47 13.59
N HIS A 149 4.02 -2.49 12.75
CA HIS A 149 3.57 -2.50 11.36
C HIS A 149 4.71 -2.45 10.37
N ASP A 150 4.62 -3.39 9.41
CA ASP A 150 5.28 -3.38 8.12
C ASP A 150 6.78 -3.71 8.12
N TYR A 151 7.33 -3.90 6.92
CA TYR A 151 8.70 -4.36 6.63
C TYR A 151 9.81 -3.40 7.12
N HIS A 152 9.44 -2.20 7.46
CA HIS A 152 10.38 -1.21 8.02
C HIS A 152 10.93 -1.61 9.40
N LEU A 153 10.22 -2.46 10.13
CA LEU A 153 10.47 -2.75 11.54
C LEU A 153 10.56 -4.27 11.81
N CYS A 154 11.13 -5.05 10.88
CA CYS A 154 11.21 -6.51 11.00
C CYS A 154 12.04 -6.99 12.18
N ILE A 155 13.08 -6.26 12.59
CA ILE A 155 13.92 -6.67 13.73
C ILE A 155 13.46 -6.09 15.07
N LEU A 156 12.47 -5.21 15.06
CA LEU A 156 11.95 -4.58 16.28
C LEU A 156 11.29 -5.59 17.25
N PRO A 157 10.55 -6.63 16.79
CA PRO A 157 9.94 -7.58 17.72
C PRO A 157 10.97 -8.28 18.62
N SER A 158 12.10 -8.75 18.09
CA SER A 158 13.15 -9.41 18.89
C SER A 158 13.83 -8.44 19.85
N LEU A 159 14.08 -7.19 19.44
CA LEU A 159 14.64 -6.16 20.32
C LEU A 159 13.73 -5.90 21.52
N LEU A 160 12.42 -5.80 21.29
CA LEU A 160 11.44 -5.59 22.36
C LEU A 160 11.24 -6.84 23.23
N ARG A 161 11.27 -8.04 22.64
CA ARG A 161 11.19 -9.29 23.39
C ARG A 161 12.36 -9.44 24.37
N ASN A 162 13.58 -9.06 23.97
CA ASN A 162 14.74 -9.06 24.84
C ASN A 162 14.62 -8.03 25.99
N MET A 163 13.95 -6.91 25.75
CA MET A 163 13.70 -5.90 26.78
C MET A 163 12.52 -6.25 27.69
N PHE A 164 11.50 -6.86 27.15
CA PHE A 164 10.21 -7.18 27.79
C PHE A 164 9.78 -8.62 27.48
N PRO A 165 10.34 -9.62 28.20
CA PRO A 165 10.11 -11.05 27.89
C PRO A 165 8.64 -11.47 27.85
N ASP A 166 7.80 -10.85 28.67
CA ASP A 166 6.38 -11.19 28.82
C ASP A 166 5.43 -10.28 28.00
N ALA A 167 5.96 -9.36 27.19
CA ALA A 167 5.13 -8.43 26.44
C ALA A 167 4.32 -9.15 25.35
N THR A 168 3.06 -8.73 25.16
CA THR A 168 2.26 -9.14 24.00
C THR A 168 2.66 -8.31 22.79
N ILE A 169 3.36 -8.94 21.83
CA ILE A 169 3.90 -8.29 20.63
C ILE A 169 3.24 -8.88 19.40
N GLY A 170 2.48 -8.05 18.67
CA GLY A 170 1.98 -8.36 17.33
C GLY A 170 2.82 -7.66 16.26
N TRP A 171 3.06 -8.30 15.13
CA TRP A 171 3.64 -7.67 13.96
C TRP A 171 2.79 -7.98 12.73
N PHE A 172 2.57 -7.00 11.86
CA PHE A 172 1.73 -7.14 10.69
C PHE A 172 2.41 -6.61 9.43
N LEU A 173 2.39 -7.40 8.35
CA LEU A 173 2.93 -7.03 7.05
C LEU A 173 1.85 -6.50 6.12
N HIS A 174 2.05 -5.26 5.63
CA HIS A 174 1.12 -4.61 4.70
C HIS A 174 1.45 -4.84 3.21
N THR A 175 2.52 -5.55 2.92
CA THR A 175 2.92 -5.94 1.56
C THR A 175 2.79 -7.45 1.37
N SER A 176 3.06 -7.94 0.16
CA SER A 176 3.28 -9.36 -0.05
C SER A 176 4.49 -9.86 0.75
N PHE A 177 4.47 -11.11 1.18
CA PHE A 177 5.69 -11.82 1.59
C PHE A 177 6.11 -12.74 0.44
N PRO A 178 7.35 -12.61 -0.09
CA PRO A 178 7.79 -13.37 -1.25
C PRO A 178 7.96 -14.86 -0.93
N ASP A 179 7.87 -15.68 -1.96
CA ASP A 179 8.19 -17.09 -1.80
C ASP A 179 9.66 -17.29 -1.36
N ASN A 180 9.93 -18.45 -0.80
CA ASN A 180 11.23 -18.78 -0.25
C ASN A 180 12.39 -18.65 -1.25
N LYS A 181 12.16 -18.93 -2.56
CA LYS A 181 13.24 -18.84 -3.56
C LYS A 181 13.67 -17.39 -3.80
N VAL A 182 12.72 -16.46 -3.73
CA VAL A 182 12.99 -15.03 -3.82
C VAL A 182 13.54 -14.49 -2.51
N PHE A 183 12.91 -14.83 -1.37
CA PHE A 183 13.34 -14.33 -0.05
C PHE A 183 14.78 -14.70 0.29
N ARG A 184 15.24 -15.90 -0.07
CA ARG A 184 16.62 -16.36 0.16
C ARG A 184 17.70 -15.54 -0.57
N GLN A 185 17.33 -14.71 -1.54
CA GLN A 185 18.28 -13.80 -2.19
C GLN A 185 18.72 -12.66 -1.25
N LEU A 186 17.96 -12.39 -0.18
CA LEU A 186 18.32 -11.38 0.80
C LEU A 186 19.53 -11.82 1.62
N SER A 187 20.61 -11.06 1.60
CA SER A 187 21.84 -11.36 2.34
C SER A 187 21.64 -11.36 3.86
N THR A 188 20.69 -10.55 4.35
CA THR A 188 20.34 -10.38 5.77
C THR A 188 19.07 -11.17 6.16
N ARG A 189 18.74 -12.22 5.39
CA ARG A 189 17.52 -13.03 5.58
C ARG A 189 17.39 -13.64 6.97
N GLU A 190 18.50 -14.07 7.55
CA GLU A 190 18.51 -14.70 8.88
C GLU A 190 18.11 -13.69 9.95
N GLU A 191 18.76 -12.52 9.96
CA GLU A 191 18.48 -11.46 10.94
C GLU A 191 17.06 -10.91 10.82
N ILE A 192 16.52 -10.82 9.59
CA ILE A 192 15.13 -10.40 9.38
C ILE A 192 14.14 -11.42 9.93
N LEU A 193 14.35 -12.73 9.67
CA LEU A 193 13.48 -13.78 10.20
C LEU A 193 13.59 -13.90 11.73
N GLU A 194 14.80 -13.93 12.28
CA GLU A 194 15.03 -13.97 13.74
C GLU A 194 14.40 -12.74 14.43
N GLY A 195 14.50 -11.58 13.78
CA GLY A 195 13.86 -10.36 14.26
C GLY A 195 12.35 -10.50 14.38
N LEU A 196 11.69 -11.03 13.37
CA LEU A 196 10.24 -11.26 13.34
C LEU A 196 9.79 -12.29 14.37
N LEU A 197 10.57 -13.33 14.60
CA LEU A 197 10.25 -14.41 15.54
C LEU A 197 10.19 -13.96 17.00
N GLY A 198 10.63 -12.74 17.35
CA GLY A 198 10.38 -12.13 18.66
C GLY A 198 8.92 -11.75 18.93
N ALA A 199 8.06 -11.76 17.90
CA ALA A 199 6.63 -11.50 18.05
C ALA A 199 5.88 -12.68 18.67
N SER A 200 4.75 -12.39 19.35
CA SER A 200 3.79 -13.40 19.80
C SER A 200 2.88 -13.86 18.66
N LEU A 201 2.57 -12.94 17.75
CA LEU A 201 1.69 -13.14 16.60
C LEU A 201 2.23 -12.37 15.39
N LEU A 202 2.35 -13.06 14.27
CA LEU A 202 2.66 -12.51 12.96
C LEU A 202 1.41 -12.53 12.08
N GLY A 203 0.99 -11.36 11.60
CA GLY A 203 -0.17 -11.18 10.73
C GLY A 203 0.26 -10.89 9.28
N PHE A 204 -0.45 -11.47 8.34
CA PHE A 204 -0.27 -11.28 6.90
C PHE A 204 -1.63 -11.07 6.25
N HIS A 205 -1.65 -10.55 5.02
CA HIS A 205 -2.93 -10.37 4.32
C HIS A 205 -3.56 -11.68 3.85
N THR A 206 -2.76 -12.67 3.45
CA THR A 206 -3.25 -13.90 2.84
C THR A 206 -2.54 -15.14 3.44
N TRP A 207 -3.19 -16.30 3.33
CA TRP A 207 -2.60 -17.57 3.73
C TRP A 207 -1.38 -17.95 2.89
N ASP A 208 -1.29 -17.47 1.63
CA ASP A 208 -0.10 -17.66 0.80
C ASP A 208 1.12 -16.99 1.43
N TYR A 209 0.96 -15.78 1.94
CA TYR A 209 2.06 -15.06 2.61
C TYR A 209 2.45 -15.72 3.94
N VAL A 210 1.48 -16.29 4.67
CA VAL A 210 1.79 -17.11 5.86
C VAL A 210 2.64 -18.32 5.46
N ARG A 211 2.24 -19.08 4.43
CA ARG A 211 3.01 -20.24 3.95
C ARG A 211 4.41 -19.83 3.48
N HIS A 212 4.54 -18.75 2.72
CA HIS A 212 5.84 -18.26 2.27
C HIS A 212 6.76 -17.92 3.44
N PHE A 213 6.24 -17.28 4.48
CA PHE A 213 7.00 -16.99 5.69
C PHE A 213 7.45 -18.27 6.41
N GLN A 214 6.53 -19.21 6.63
CA GLN A 214 6.85 -20.51 7.25
C GLN A 214 7.91 -21.28 6.43
N ASP A 215 7.80 -21.28 5.10
CA ASP A 215 8.76 -21.91 4.20
C ASP A 215 10.12 -21.23 4.26
N ALA A 216 10.16 -19.91 4.39
CA ALA A 216 11.41 -19.17 4.58
C ALA A 216 12.08 -19.52 5.92
N CYS A 217 11.33 -19.55 7.03
CA CYS A 217 11.84 -19.96 8.34
C CYS A 217 12.39 -21.39 8.32
N HIS A 218 11.67 -22.32 7.69
CA HIS A 218 12.12 -23.69 7.56
C HIS A 218 13.42 -23.80 6.75
N SER A 219 13.46 -23.13 5.58
CA SER A 219 14.58 -23.29 4.65
C SER A 219 15.84 -22.51 5.03
N VAL A 220 15.69 -21.39 5.76
CA VAL A 220 16.80 -20.52 6.15
C VAL A 220 17.30 -20.83 7.54
N LEU A 221 16.38 -21.02 8.50
CA LEU A 221 16.69 -21.21 9.92
C LEU A 221 16.55 -22.68 10.38
N GLY A 222 16.09 -23.59 9.51
CA GLY A 222 15.88 -25.00 9.87
C GLY A 222 14.73 -25.23 10.85
N LEU A 223 13.79 -24.26 11.01
CA LEU A 223 12.73 -24.35 11.99
C LEU A 223 11.59 -25.27 11.54
N GLU A 224 10.91 -25.86 12.51
CA GLU A 224 9.73 -26.69 12.26
C GLU A 224 8.51 -25.82 11.99
N LYS A 225 7.77 -26.14 10.91
CA LYS A 225 6.48 -25.55 10.58
C LYS A 225 5.37 -26.27 11.32
N VAL A 226 4.50 -25.54 11.97
CA VAL A 226 3.27 -26.06 12.58
C VAL A 226 2.04 -25.41 11.95
N THR A 227 0.85 -25.95 12.18
CA THR A 227 -0.38 -25.55 11.49
C THR A 227 -0.65 -24.04 11.61
N ASP A 228 -0.42 -23.45 12.78
CA ASP A 228 -0.70 -22.05 13.10
C ASP A 228 0.57 -21.21 13.36
N GLY A 229 1.74 -21.66 12.88
CA GLY A 229 2.97 -20.90 13.09
C GLY A 229 4.27 -21.63 12.80
N VAL A 230 5.29 -21.29 13.58
CA VAL A 230 6.64 -21.82 13.50
C VAL A 230 7.16 -22.09 14.92
N LEU A 231 7.90 -23.19 15.13
CA LEU A 231 8.61 -23.46 16.39
C LEU A 231 10.00 -22.86 16.32
N SER A 232 10.18 -21.73 16.99
CA SER A 232 11.49 -21.09 17.16
C SER A 232 12.28 -21.73 18.27
N HIS A 233 13.58 -21.96 18.05
CA HIS A 233 14.49 -22.46 19.09
C HIS A 233 14.67 -21.49 20.26
N THR A 234 14.55 -20.19 19.97
CA THR A 234 14.76 -19.11 20.95
C THR A 234 13.48 -18.69 21.66
N TYR A 235 12.37 -18.57 20.89
CA TYR A 235 11.14 -17.95 21.37
C TYR A 235 9.97 -18.94 21.53
N GLY A 236 10.16 -20.20 21.22
CA GLY A 236 9.10 -21.22 21.27
C GLY A 236 8.11 -21.08 20.12
N HIS A 237 6.82 -21.28 20.39
CA HIS A 237 5.79 -21.21 19.38
C HIS A 237 5.44 -19.76 19.00
N VAL A 238 5.73 -19.38 17.77
CA VAL A 238 5.39 -18.07 17.17
C VAL A 238 4.20 -18.26 16.24
N ARG A 239 3.06 -17.68 16.59
CA ARG A 239 1.83 -17.83 15.82
C ARG A 239 1.84 -17.00 14.55
N CYS A 240 1.30 -17.55 13.46
CA CYS A 240 1.16 -16.88 12.17
C CYS A 240 -0.30 -16.98 11.71
N THR A 241 -0.87 -15.90 11.18
CA THR A 241 -2.25 -15.89 10.70
C THR A 241 -2.45 -14.96 9.52
N ALA A 242 -3.49 -15.24 8.72
CA ALA A 242 -3.93 -14.33 7.67
C ALA A 242 -5.08 -13.46 8.20
N ILE A 243 -4.90 -12.16 8.12
CA ILE A 243 -5.90 -11.14 8.50
C ILE A 243 -5.93 -10.12 7.37
N PRO A 244 -6.88 -10.20 6.43
CA PRO A 244 -6.97 -9.20 5.36
C PRO A 244 -7.33 -7.85 5.95
N ILE A 245 -6.60 -6.80 5.57
CA ILE A 245 -7.00 -5.44 5.92
C ILE A 245 -8.21 -5.05 5.08
N GLY A 246 -9.28 -4.58 5.72
CA GLY A 246 -10.45 -4.02 5.07
C GLY A 246 -10.43 -2.49 5.04
N ILE A 247 -11.52 -1.93 4.56
CA ILE A 247 -11.82 -0.48 4.66
C ILE A 247 -13.04 -0.28 5.58
N ASP A 248 -13.23 0.96 6.03
CA ASP A 248 -14.54 1.40 6.51
C ASP A 248 -15.37 1.85 5.30
N PRO A 249 -16.43 1.13 4.90
CA PRO A 249 -17.23 1.47 3.73
C PRO A 249 -18.14 2.68 3.95
N ILE A 250 -18.54 2.95 5.21
CA ILE A 250 -19.55 3.95 5.56
C ILE A 250 -19.20 5.36 5.04
N PRO A 251 -17.98 5.89 5.26
CA PRO A 251 -17.62 7.21 4.77
C PRO A 251 -17.71 7.35 3.24
N PHE A 252 -17.44 6.28 2.48
CA PHE A 252 -17.55 6.28 1.02
C PHE A 252 -19.01 6.30 0.57
N VAL A 253 -19.86 5.47 1.17
CA VAL A 253 -21.30 5.41 0.86
C VAL A 253 -21.95 6.77 1.18
N GLU A 254 -21.72 7.31 2.38
CA GLU A 254 -22.24 8.62 2.78
C GLU A 254 -21.79 9.74 1.84
N LYS A 255 -20.51 9.72 1.44
CA LYS A 255 -19.95 10.73 0.55
C LYS A 255 -20.55 10.66 -0.86
N CYS A 256 -20.76 9.46 -1.40
CA CYS A 256 -21.30 9.29 -2.76
C CYS A 256 -22.73 9.82 -2.94
N VAL A 257 -23.52 9.90 -1.87
CA VAL A 257 -24.90 10.42 -1.93
C VAL A 257 -24.99 11.94 -1.69
N GLU A 258 -23.88 12.62 -1.37
CA GLU A 258 -23.86 14.06 -1.15
C GLU A 258 -24.13 14.84 -2.46
N PRO A 259 -24.94 15.92 -2.43
CA PRO A 259 -25.23 16.73 -3.62
C PRO A 259 -23.97 17.34 -4.28
N GLN A 260 -22.93 17.59 -3.50
CA GLN A 260 -21.66 18.13 -4.01
C GLN A 260 -20.95 17.10 -4.89
N VAL A 261 -20.95 15.83 -4.50
CA VAL A 261 -20.36 14.74 -5.29
C VAL A 261 -21.16 14.51 -6.57
N ALA A 262 -22.49 14.52 -6.50
CA ALA A 262 -23.34 14.45 -7.70
C ALA A 262 -23.06 15.58 -8.70
N LYS A 263 -22.82 16.82 -8.21
CA LYS A 263 -22.41 17.95 -9.04
C LYS A 263 -21.02 17.75 -9.67
N LEU A 264 -20.06 17.21 -8.89
CA LEU A 264 -18.72 16.90 -9.41
C LEU A 264 -18.79 15.83 -10.52
N VAL A 265 -19.59 14.77 -10.34
CA VAL A 265 -19.83 13.75 -11.35
C VAL A 265 -20.32 14.37 -12.65
N GLN A 266 -21.29 15.31 -12.61
CA GLN A 266 -21.80 15.99 -13.79
C GLN A 266 -20.72 16.85 -14.48
N ILE A 267 -19.92 17.58 -13.71
CA ILE A 267 -18.81 18.40 -14.22
C ILE A 267 -17.76 17.51 -14.90
N MET A 268 -17.32 16.45 -14.23
CA MET A 268 -16.31 15.52 -14.75
C MET A 268 -16.82 14.81 -16.02
N ASN A 269 -18.06 14.33 -16.02
CA ASN A 269 -18.67 13.67 -17.18
C ASN A 269 -18.70 14.60 -18.40
N ARG A 270 -19.08 15.88 -18.21
CA ARG A 270 -19.07 16.89 -19.28
C ARG A 270 -17.64 17.16 -19.77
N SER A 271 -16.69 17.32 -18.86
CA SER A 271 -15.28 17.59 -19.20
C SER A 271 -14.62 16.44 -19.96
N LEU A 272 -15.06 15.21 -19.69
CA LEU A 272 -14.59 13.98 -20.36
C LEU A 272 -15.41 13.65 -21.64
N GLY A 273 -16.31 14.55 -22.06
CA GLY A 273 -17.08 14.41 -23.31
C GLY A 273 -18.15 13.33 -23.27
N PHE A 274 -18.72 13.03 -22.10
CA PHE A 274 -19.75 12.00 -21.89
C PHE A 274 -19.35 10.60 -22.33
N LYS A 275 -18.06 10.27 -22.19
CA LYS A 275 -17.51 8.97 -22.56
C LYS A 275 -17.66 7.95 -21.45
N ARG A 276 -17.55 6.67 -21.81
CA ARG A 276 -17.43 5.58 -20.87
C ARG A 276 -16.04 5.64 -20.25
N ILE A 277 -15.97 5.69 -18.93
CA ILE A 277 -14.73 5.91 -18.20
C ILE A 277 -14.16 4.60 -17.70
N ILE A 278 -12.94 4.30 -18.12
CA ILE A 278 -12.07 3.28 -17.55
C ILE A 278 -11.14 4.00 -16.57
N LEU A 279 -11.06 3.53 -15.34
CA LEU A 279 -10.37 4.24 -14.28
C LEU A 279 -9.17 3.43 -13.76
N GLY A 280 -8.01 4.07 -13.70
CA GLY A 280 -6.87 3.62 -12.92
C GLY A 280 -6.59 4.61 -11.78
N VAL A 281 -6.49 4.11 -10.55
CA VAL A 281 -6.08 4.89 -9.38
C VAL A 281 -4.91 4.20 -8.71
N ASP A 282 -3.74 4.80 -8.83
CA ASP A 282 -2.50 4.19 -8.34
C ASP A 282 -1.56 5.25 -7.78
N ARG A 283 -0.70 4.86 -6.83
CA ARG A 283 0.53 5.62 -6.63
C ARG A 283 1.41 5.45 -7.87
N LEU A 284 2.16 6.48 -8.22
CA LEU A 284 3.15 6.36 -9.27
C LEU A 284 4.31 5.47 -8.77
N ASP A 285 4.12 4.17 -8.88
CA ASP A 285 5.00 3.13 -8.38
C ASP A 285 5.07 2.00 -9.44
N TYR A 286 6.26 1.48 -9.70
CA TYR A 286 6.47 0.44 -10.70
C TYR A 286 5.71 -0.85 -10.40
N MET A 287 5.36 -1.10 -9.11
CA MET A 287 4.58 -2.26 -8.70
C MET A 287 3.11 -2.19 -9.14
N LYS A 288 2.62 -0.99 -9.47
CA LYS A 288 1.21 -0.78 -9.85
C LYS A 288 0.90 -1.10 -11.30
N GLY A 289 1.93 -1.42 -12.10
CA GLY A 289 1.74 -1.87 -13.48
C GLY A 289 1.09 -0.82 -14.39
N ILE A 290 1.33 0.48 -14.16
CA ILE A 290 0.77 1.55 -15.01
C ILE A 290 1.20 1.40 -16.46
N PRO A 291 2.47 1.07 -16.80
CA PRO A 291 2.85 0.81 -18.18
C PRO A 291 2.07 -0.36 -18.79
N GLN A 292 1.89 -1.47 -18.08
CA GLN A 292 1.11 -2.63 -18.53
C GLN A 292 -0.36 -2.24 -18.81
N LYS A 293 -0.95 -1.43 -17.92
CA LYS A 293 -2.30 -0.89 -18.08
C LYS A 293 -2.44 -0.08 -19.38
N LEU A 294 -1.50 0.82 -19.62
CA LEU A 294 -1.48 1.66 -20.82
C LEU A 294 -1.32 0.82 -22.09
N CYS A 295 -0.40 -0.16 -22.07
CA CYS A 295 -0.22 -1.08 -23.21
C CYS A 295 -1.47 -1.92 -23.49
N ALA A 296 -2.12 -2.47 -22.47
CA ALA A 296 -3.35 -3.24 -22.64
C ALA A 296 -4.52 -2.37 -23.14
N PHE A 297 -4.63 -1.14 -22.64
CA PHE A 297 -5.64 -0.19 -23.14
C PHE A 297 -5.41 0.20 -24.61
N ASP A 298 -4.16 0.50 -24.99
CA ASP A 298 -3.80 0.80 -26.37
C ASP A 298 -4.09 -0.38 -27.28
N ARG A 299 -3.72 -1.60 -26.84
CA ARG A 299 -3.99 -2.83 -27.57
C ARG A 299 -5.48 -3.10 -27.74
N MET A 300 -6.29 -2.87 -26.72
CA MET A 300 -7.75 -2.96 -26.84
C MET A 300 -8.30 -2.02 -27.93
N LEU A 301 -7.79 -0.77 -28.00
CA LEU A 301 -8.20 0.17 -29.05
C LEU A 301 -7.70 -0.18 -30.44
N GLU A 302 -6.63 -0.98 -30.56
CA GLU A 302 -6.18 -1.53 -31.84
C GLU A 302 -7.08 -2.68 -32.31
N MET A 303 -7.45 -3.57 -31.39
CA MET A 303 -8.32 -4.72 -31.68
C MET A 303 -9.77 -4.28 -31.94
N HIS A 304 -10.22 -3.22 -31.25
CA HIS A 304 -11.60 -2.71 -31.28
C HIS A 304 -11.62 -1.19 -31.58
N PRO A 305 -11.32 -0.79 -32.82
CA PRO A 305 -11.23 0.63 -33.21
C PRO A 305 -12.54 1.41 -33.02
N GLU A 306 -13.69 0.73 -33.04
CA GLU A 306 -15.02 1.33 -32.79
C GLU A 306 -15.09 2.00 -31.41
N LEU A 307 -14.40 1.45 -30.39
CA LEU A 307 -14.39 2.01 -29.04
C LEU A 307 -13.56 3.31 -28.92
N ALA A 308 -12.73 3.60 -29.91
CA ALA A 308 -11.80 4.73 -29.83
C ALA A 308 -12.48 6.08 -29.54
N ASN A 309 -13.75 6.25 -29.96
CA ASN A 309 -14.53 7.45 -29.68
C ASN A 309 -15.50 7.32 -28.50
N GLU A 310 -15.64 6.12 -27.92
CA GLU A 310 -16.61 5.82 -26.89
C GLU A 310 -16.01 5.81 -25.49
N VAL A 311 -14.73 5.41 -25.37
CA VAL A 311 -14.06 5.22 -24.08
C VAL A 311 -12.94 6.23 -23.84
N THR A 312 -12.64 6.47 -22.57
CA THR A 312 -11.45 7.21 -22.12
C THR A 312 -10.88 6.53 -20.89
N LEU A 313 -9.56 6.28 -20.88
CA LEU A 313 -8.84 5.87 -19.71
C LEU A 313 -8.45 7.11 -18.88
N VAL A 314 -8.96 7.22 -17.67
CA VAL A 314 -8.52 8.21 -16.69
C VAL A 314 -7.53 7.52 -15.75
N GLN A 315 -6.26 7.88 -15.84
CA GLN A 315 -5.22 7.38 -14.95
C GLN A 315 -4.85 8.45 -13.92
N LEU A 316 -5.30 8.28 -12.69
CA LEU A 316 -4.82 9.02 -11.54
C LEU A 316 -3.54 8.35 -11.02
N ALA A 317 -2.42 9.07 -11.10
CA ALA A 317 -1.12 8.61 -10.63
C ALA A 317 -0.64 9.52 -9.51
N VAL A 318 -0.87 9.12 -8.26
CA VAL A 318 -0.49 9.90 -7.08
C VAL A 318 1.04 9.89 -6.94
N PRO A 319 1.70 11.05 -6.84
CA PRO A 319 3.15 11.14 -6.68
C PRO A 319 3.64 10.34 -5.47
N SER A 320 4.73 9.58 -5.66
CA SER A 320 5.33 8.75 -4.61
C SER A 320 6.85 8.69 -4.79
N ARG A 321 7.60 8.77 -3.70
CA ARG A 321 9.06 8.54 -3.66
C ARG A 321 9.85 9.28 -4.76
N GLU A 322 9.49 10.53 -5.03
CA GLU A 322 10.07 11.33 -6.12
C GLU A 322 11.59 11.60 -5.99
N SER A 323 12.18 11.37 -4.79
CA SER A 323 13.63 11.39 -4.56
C SER A 323 14.37 10.23 -5.23
N VAL A 324 13.70 9.07 -5.40
CA VAL A 324 14.32 7.83 -5.90
C VAL A 324 14.43 7.83 -7.43
N PRO A 325 15.62 7.58 -8.01
CA PRO A 325 15.86 7.66 -9.47
C PRO A 325 14.94 6.76 -10.31
N GLU A 326 14.63 5.55 -9.82
CA GLU A 326 13.75 4.58 -10.49
C GLU A 326 12.35 5.14 -10.70
N TYR A 327 11.82 5.87 -9.72
CA TYR A 327 10.50 6.50 -9.80
C TYR A 327 10.48 7.69 -10.78
N LYS A 328 11.58 8.42 -10.90
CA LYS A 328 11.72 9.47 -11.94
C LYS A 328 11.74 8.87 -13.34
N ARG A 329 12.44 7.75 -13.54
CA ARG A 329 12.44 7.02 -14.82
C ARG A 329 11.06 6.50 -15.17
N LEU A 330 10.35 5.90 -14.20
CA LEU A 330 8.98 5.44 -14.37
C LEU A 330 8.07 6.59 -14.81
N LYS A 331 8.12 7.74 -14.13
CA LYS A 331 7.35 8.94 -14.49
C LYS A 331 7.56 9.34 -15.95
N SER A 332 8.81 9.42 -16.38
CA SER A 332 9.17 9.77 -17.77
C SER A 332 8.62 8.74 -18.75
N SER A 333 8.78 7.45 -18.46
CA SER A 333 8.31 6.35 -19.32
C SER A 333 6.77 6.36 -19.44
N VAL A 334 6.05 6.55 -18.34
CA VAL A 334 4.57 6.65 -18.36
C VAL A 334 4.11 7.85 -19.18
N GLN A 335 4.73 9.03 -19.00
CA GLN A 335 4.40 10.22 -19.77
C GLN A 335 4.67 10.05 -21.27
N GLN A 336 5.75 9.36 -21.66
CA GLN A 336 6.04 9.02 -23.04
C GLN A 336 4.97 8.08 -23.64
N LEU A 337 4.58 7.04 -22.92
CA LEU A 337 3.51 6.12 -23.35
C LEU A 337 2.19 6.86 -23.55
N VAL A 338 1.77 7.66 -22.58
CA VAL A 338 0.54 8.48 -22.68
C VAL A 338 0.60 9.40 -23.88
N SER A 339 1.72 10.08 -24.12
CA SER A 339 1.91 10.97 -25.26
C SER A 339 1.85 10.22 -26.57
N SER A 340 2.45 9.03 -26.66
CA SER A 340 2.41 8.17 -27.84
C SER A 340 0.97 7.73 -28.17
N ILE A 341 0.26 7.17 -27.19
CA ILE A 341 -1.13 6.69 -27.36
C ILE A 341 -2.03 7.87 -27.80
N ASN A 342 -1.94 8.99 -27.10
CA ASN A 342 -2.74 10.15 -27.43
C ASN A 342 -2.42 10.71 -28.81
N GLY A 343 -1.13 10.78 -29.21
CA GLY A 343 -0.70 11.26 -30.52
C GLY A 343 -1.16 10.37 -31.68
N GLN A 344 -1.11 9.04 -31.47
CA GLN A 344 -1.52 8.09 -32.54
C GLN A 344 -3.03 7.96 -32.69
N LYS A 345 -3.78 8.05 -31.61
CA LYS A 345 -5.22 7.80 -31.60
C LYS A 345 -6.07 9.09 -31.62
N THR A 346 -5.47 10.27 -31.56
CA THR A 346 -6.21 11.57 -31.68
C THR A 346 -6.40 11.93 -33.15
N SER A 347 -7.59 12.44 -33.49
CA SER A 347 -7.90 12.99 -34.81
C SER A 347 -8.66 14.31 -34.68
N LEU A 348 -8.74 15.11 -35.76
CA LEU A 348 -9.46 16.37 -35.77
C LEU A 348 -10.98 16.20 -35.50
N THR A 349 -11.49 14.98 -35.66
CA THR A 349 -12.90 14.65 -35.41
C THR A 349 -13.15 14.12 -34.01
N ARG A 350 -12.10 13.91 -33.22
CA ARG A 350 -12.18 13.36 -31.86
C ARG A 350 -12.32 14.48 -30.83
N SER A 351 -13.36 14.45 -30.02
CA SER A 351 -13.66 15.49 -29.04
C SER A 351 -12.82 15.40 -27.75
N SER A 352 -12.10 14.29 -27.50
CA SER A 352 -11.30 14.07 -26.29
C SER A 352 -10.12 13.13 -26.56
N VAL A 353 -9.09 13.22 -25.72
CA VAL A 353 -7.93 12.31 -25.76
C VAL A 353 -8.30 10.92 -25.24
N PRO A 354 -7.68 9.84 -25.77
CA PRO A 354 -7.86 8.47 -25.28
C PRO A 354 -7.50 8.30 -23.81
N VAL A 355 -6.38 8.92 -23.38
CA VAL A 355 -5.85 8.81 -22.03
C VAL A 355 -5.76 10.16 -21.37
N VAL A 356 -6.46 10.35 -20.26
CA VAL A 356 -6.32 11.49 -19.35
C VAL A 356 -5.40 11.06 -18.21
N PHE A 357 -4.21 11.62 -18.16
CA PHE A 357 -3.21 11.31 -17.14
C PHE A 357 -3.12 12.42 -16.10
N LEU A 358 -3.44 12.11 -14.84
CA LEU A 358 -3.45 13.04 -13.71
C LEU A 358 -2.33 12.66 -12.72
N ASN A 359 -1.20 13.39 -12.74
CA ASN A 359 -0.12 13.17 -11.79
C ASN A 359 -0.27 14.09 -10.57
N GLN A 360 -1.29 13.83 -9.76
CA GLN A 360 -1.65 14.62 -8.58
C GLN A 360 -2.44 13.77 -7.58
N SER A 361 -2.69 14.31 -6.38
CA SER A 361 -3.66 13.76 -5.44
C SER A 361 -5.01 14.45 -5.64
N LEU A 362 -6.09 13.70 -5.50
CA LEU A 362 -7.44 14.24 -5.41
C LEU A 362 -7.88 14.31 -3.94
N ASN A 363 -8.80 15.20 -3.64
CA ASN A 363 -9.49 15.17 -2.36
C ASN A 363 -10.52 14.04 -2.31
N PHE A 364 -11.09 13.75 -1.15
CA PHE A 364 -11.97 12.61 -0.95
C PHE A 364 -13.26 12.71 -1.78
N GLU A 365 -13.82 13.90 -1.93
CA GLU A 365 -15.04 14.17 -2.72
C GLU A 365 -14.79 13.94 -4.21
N GLU A 366 -13.68 14.47 -4.74
CA GLU A 366 -13.26 14.26 -6.12
C GLU A 366 -13.00 12.79 -6.42
N LEU A 367 -12.39 12.07 -5.48
CA LEU A 367 -12.11 10.64 -5.63
C LEU A 367 -13.41 9.82 -5.66
N CYS A 368 -14.34 10.06 -4.74
CA CYS A 368 -15.64 9.39 -4.73
C CYS A 368 -16.45 9.71 -6.00
N ALA A 369 -16.41 10.96 -6.48
CA ALA A 369 -17.06 11.33 -7.74
C ALA A 369 -16.47 10.56 -8.93
N LEU A 370 -15.14 10.41 -8.98
CA LEU A 370 -14.46 9.69 -10.05
C LEU A 370 -14.76 8.19 -10.00
N TYR A 371 -14.78 7.59 -8.81
CA TYR A 371 -15.22 6.20 -8.62
C TYR A 371 -16.66 6.01 -9.10
N SER A 372 -17.60 6.84 -8.66
CA SER A 372 -19.03 6.73 -9.04
C SER A 372 -19.27 6.97 -10.54
N LEU A 373 -18.45 7.80 -11.19
CA LEU A 373 -18.57 8.09 -12.63
C LEU A 373 -18.09 6.92 -13.48
N SER A 374 -17.07 6.18 -13.02
CA SER A 374 -16.35 5.20 -13.83
C SER A 374 -17.16 3.94 -14.06
N GLU A 375 -17.02 3.33 -15.24
CA GLU A 375 -17.70 2.10 -15.62
C GLU A 375 -16.85 0.86 -15.34
N VAL A 376 -15.52 1.01 -15.48
CA VAL A 376 -14.56 -0.06 -15.22
C VAL A 376 -13.46 0.51 -14.31
N CYS A 377 -13.15 -0.17 -13.23
CA CYS A 377 -11.91 0.05 -12.48
C CYS A 377 -10.86 -0.96 -12.93
N PHE A 378 -9.71 -0.47 -13.39
CA PHE A 378 -8.68 -1.25 -14.03
C PHE A 378 -7.40 -1.25 -13.19
N ILE A 379 -7.17 -2.33 -12.43
CA ILE A 379 -6.06 -2.50 -11.50
C ILE A 379 -5.09 -3.55 -12.02
N THR A 380 -3.92 -3.11 -12.45
CA THR A 380 -2.88 -3.92 -13.12
C THR A 380 -1.64 -4.11 -12.26
N SER A 381 -1.76 -4.09 -10.95
CA SER A 381 -0.61 -4.28 -10.06
C SER A 381 0.13 -5.57 -10.38
N ILE A 382 1.45 -5.49 -10.58
CA ILE A 382 2.28 -6.68 -10.85
C ILE A 382 2.51 -7.51 -9.58
N ARG A 383 2.41 -6.89 -8.43
CA ARG A 383 2.28 -7.46 -7.07
C ARG A 383 1.65 -6.42 -6.16
N ASP A 384 0.80 -6.84 -5.27
CA ASP A 384 0.21 -5.94 -4.26
C ASP A 384 -0.17 -6.74 -3.01
N GLY A 385 0.09 -6.21 -1.82
CA GLY A 385 -0.26 -6.87 -0.57
C GLY A 385 -1.77 -7.08 -0.44
N MET A 386 -2.56 -6.05 -0.74
CA MET A 386 -4.03 -6.11 -0.71
C MET A 386 -4.64 -5.33 -1.88
N ASN A 387 -4.41 -4.04 -2.01
CA ASN A 387 -5.02 -3.06 -2.91
C ASN A 387 -6.40 -2.57 -2.46
N LEU A 388 -6.41 -1.55 -1.59
CA LEU A 388 -7.66 -1.00 -1.05
C LEU A 388 -8.50 -0.23 -2.08
N VAL A 389 -7.90 0.25 -3.18
CA VAL A 389 -8.63 0.92 -4.28
C VAL A 389 -9.72 0.02 -4.86
N ALA A 390 -9.48 -1.31 -4.92
CA ALA A 390 -10.49 -2.26 -5.35
C ALA A 390 -11.75 -2.20 -4.47
N TYR A 391 -11.55 -2.15 -3.15
CA TYR A 391 -12.65 -2.07 -2.17
C TYR A 391 -13.36 -0.72 -2.24
N GLU A 392 -12.60 0.39 -2.27
CA GLU A 392 -13.13 1.76 -2.37
C GLU A 392 -14.00 1.94 -3.61
N TYR A 393 -13.53 1.44 -4.76
CA TYR A 393 -14.28 1.49 -6.00
C TYR A 393 -15.61 0.74 -5.90
N VAL A 394 -15.60 -0.51 -5.46
CA VAL A 394 -16.81 -1.34 -5.35
C VAL A 394 -17.85 -0.66 -4.46
N VAL A 395 -17.44 -0.11 -3.32
CA VAL A 395 -18.35 0.60 -2.40
C VAL A 395 -18.99 1.83 -3.04
N CYS A 396 -18.28 2.53 -3.92
CA CYS A 396 -18.80 3.70 -4.65
C CYS A 396 -19.68 3.35 -5.86
N GLN A 397 -19.89 2.05 -6.15
CA GLN A 397 -20.58 1.58 -7.36
C GLN A 397 -22.02 1.09 -7.13
N GLU A 398 -22.63 1.40 -6.00
CA GLU A 398 -23.97 0.94 -5.61
C GLU A 398 -25.07 1.22 -6.66
N ASN A 399 -24.96 2.36 -7.38
CA ASN A 399 -25.95 2.75 -8.38
C ASN A 399 -25.61 2.33 -9.82
N LYS A 400 -24.34 2.10 -10.13
CA LYS A 400 -23.89 1.88 -11.52
C LYS A 400 -23.46 0.45 -11.79
N HIS A 401 -23.08 -0.28 -10.74
CA HIS A 401 -22.56 -1.65 -10.80
C HIS A 401 -21.41 -1.77 -11.80
N GLY A 402 -20.42 -0.88 -11.72
CA GLY A 402 -19.25 -0.90 -12.61
C GLY A 402 -18.41 -2.15 -12.37
N VAL A 403 -17.64 -2.53 -13.39
CA VAL A 403 -16.83 -3.75 -13.38
C VAL A 403 -15.46 -3.50 -12.76
N LEU A 404 -15.03 -4.37 -11.87
CA LEU A 404 -13.68 -4.39 -11.32
C LEU A 404 -12.81 -5.39 -12.09
N LEU A 405 -11.85 -4.89 -12.90
CA LEU A 405 -10.75 -5.70 -13.42
C LEU A 405 -9.58 -5.62 -12.45
N LEU A 406 -9.22 -6.74 -11.87
CA LEU A 406 -8.23 -6.80 -10.80
C LEU A 406 -7.15 -7.82 -11.12
N SER A 407 -5.89 -7.38 -11.02
CA SER A 407 -4.74 -8.28 -11.12
C SER A 407 -4.86 -9.47 -10.17
N GLU A 408 -4.69 -10.68 -10.68
CA GLU A 408 -4.60 -11.92 -9.90
C GLU A 408 -3.43 -11.90 -8.88
N PHE A 409 -2.46 -11.02 -9.06
CA PHE A 409 -1.30 -10.84 -8.18
C PHE A 409 -1.52 -9.83 -7.04
N ALA A 410 -2.73 -9.28 -6.89
CA ALA A 410 -3.14 -8.48 -5.75
C ALA A 410 -3.81 -9.35 -4.68
N GLY A 411 -3.47 -9.16 -3.40
CA GLY A 411 -4.08 -9.94 -2.31
C GLY A 411 -5.60 -9.82 -2.25
N ALA A 412 -6.15 -8.67 -2.64
CA ALA A 412 -7.59 -8.45 -2.73
C ALA A 412 -8.31 -9.42 -3.69
N ALA A 413 -7.62 -9.96 -4.70
CA ALA A 413 -8.21 -10.90 -5.65
C ALA A 413 -8.69 -12.20 -4.97
N GLN A 414 -8.03 -12.62 -3.88
CA GLN A 414 -8.45 -13.81 -3.12
C GLN A 414 -9.78 -13.59 -2.38
N TYR A 415 -10.05 -12.36 -1.97
CA TYR A 415 -11.22 -12.02 -1.15
C TYR A 415 -12.41 -11.52 -1.96
N LEU A 416 -12.15 -10.96 -3.16
CA LEU A 416 -13.17 -10.46 -4.07
C LEU A 416 -13.51 -11.46 -5.20
N ALA A 417 -13.12 -12.72 -5.06
CA ALA A 417 -13.39 -13.77 -6.04
C ALA A 417 -14.90 -13.87 -6.34
N GLY A 418 -15.25 -13.94 -7.63
CA GLY A 418 -16.64 -13.92 -8.11
C GLY A 418 -17.24 -12.50 -8.25
N GLY A 419 -16.71 -11.51 -7.56
CA GLY A 419 -17.14 -10.10 -7.67
C GLY A 419 -16.20 -9.23 -8.51
N MET A 420 -15.21 -9.83 -9.18
CA MET A 420 -14.24 -9.16 -10.04
C MET A 420 -13.88 -10.00 -11.25
N THR A 421 -13.34 -9.40 -12.28
CA THR A 421 -12.73 -10.10 -13.41
C THR A 421 -11.22 -10.18 -13.21
N PRO A 422 -10.62 -11.37 -13.07
CA PRO A 422 -9.17 -11.52 -12.87
C PRO A 422 -8.43 -11.22 -14.19
N ILE A 423 -7.31 -10.54 -14.06
CA ILE A 423 -6.41 -10.25 -15.20
C ILE A 423 -4.96 -10.56 -14.84
N ASN A 424 -4.19 -10.95 -15.84
CA ASN A 424 -2.75 -11.07 -15.76
C ASN A 424 -2.07 -9.86 -16.44
N PRO A 425 -1.50 -8.90 -15.70
CA PRO A 425 -0.88 -7.72 -16.29
C PRO A 425 0.30 -8.02 -17.25
N TRP A 426 0.86 -9.22 -17.18
CA TRP A 426 1.94 -9.68 -18.08
C TRP A 426 1.41 -10.20 -19.41
N ASP A 427 0.13 -10.54 -19.48
CA ASP A 427 -0.58 -10.92 -20.71
C ASP A 427 -1.36 -9.72 -21.24
N VAL A 428 -0.69 -8.92 -22.08
CA VAL A 428 -1.28 -7.69 -22.65
C VAL A 428 -2.49 -7.99 -23.52
N GLU A 429 -2.45 -9.06 -24.34
CA GLU A 429 -3.54 -9.47 -25.23
C GLU A 429 -4.77 -9.93 -24.43
N GLY A 430 -4.59 -10.87 -23.49
CA GLY A 430 -5.67 -11.35 -22.63
C GLY A 430 -6.24 -10.25 -21.74
N THR A 431 -5.41 -9.32 -21.28
CA THR A 431 -5.87 -8.16 -20.49
C THR A 431 -6.66 -7.16 -21.33
N ALA A 432 -6.26 -6.94 -22.61
CA ALA A 432 -7.00 -6.10 -23.54
C ALA A 432 -8.38 -6.69 -23.86
N GLU A 433 -8.45 -8.00 -24.10
CA GLU A 433 -9.72 -8.70 -24.34
C GLU A 433 -10.63 -8.68 -23.10
N ALA A 434 -10.07 -8.93 -21.90
CA ALA A 434 -10.84 -8.83 -20.65
C ALA A 434 -11.42 -7.43 -20.43
N LEU A 435 -10.67 -6.38 -20.81
CA LEU A 435 -11.14 -5.00 -20.73
C LEU A 435 -12.28 -4.73 -21.71
N TYR A 436 -12.20 -5.26 -22.93
CA TYR A 436 -13.26 -5.17 -23.93
C TYR A 436 -14.53 -5.90 -23.45
N GLU A 437 -14.42 -7.13 -23.00
CA GLU A 437 -15.56 -7.90 -22.48
C GLU A 437 -16.20 -7.25 -21.26
N ALA A 438 -15.40 -6.67 -20.35
CA ALA A 438 -15.93 -5.91 -19.20
C ALA A 438 -16.82 -4.73 -19.63
N LEU A 439 -16.48 -4.07 -20.73
CA LEU A 439 -17.29 -2.98 -21.27
C LEU A 439 -18.62 -3.48 -21.88
N LYS A 440 -18.73 -4.77 -22.22
CA LYS A 440 -19.92 -5.38 -22.85
C LYS A 440 -20.80 -6.16 -21.87
N LEU A 441 -20.33 -6.36 -20.62
CA LEU A 441 -21.09 -7.11 -19.63
C LEU A 441 -22.52 -6.58 -19.45
N PRO A 442 -23.55 -7.44 -19.52
CA PRO A 442 -24.92 -7.08 -19.25
C PRO A 442 -25.11 -6.54 -17.81
N GLU A 443 -26.07 -5.65 -17.63
CA GLU A 443 -26.36 -5.04 -16.33
C GLU A 443 -26.66 -6.11 -15.25
N ALA A 444 -27.37 -7.18 -15.59
CA ALA A 444 -27.70 -8.24 -14.66
C ALA A 444 -26.44 -8.97 -14.13
N GLU A 445 -25.45 -9.20 -14.99
CA GLU A 445 -24.18 -9.82 -14.61
C GLU A 445 -23.34 -8.87 -13.76
N ARG A 446 -23.23 -7.61 -14.16
CA ARG A 446 -22.53 -6.57 -13.37
C ARG A 446 -23.11 -6.44 -11.97
N ARG A 447 -24.45 -6.45 -11.84
CA ARG A 447 -25.13 -6.42 -10.55
C ARG A 447 -24.79 -7.63 -9.70
N ALA A 448 -24.86 -8.84 -10.26
CA ALA A 448 -24.52 -10.06 -9.52
C ALA A 448 -23.07 -10.05 -9.03
N MET A 449 -22.12 -9.62 -9.86
CA MET A 449 -20.72 -9.46 -9.46
C MET A 449 -20.57 -8.41 -8.35
N HIS A 450 -21.24 -7.27 -8.45
CA HIS A 450 -21.20 -6.24 -7.44
C HIS A 450 -21.76 -6.73 -6.08
N GLU A 451 -22.88 -7.47 -6.08
CA GLU A 451 -23.47 -8.05 -4.86
C GLU A 451 -22.52 -9.02 -4.15
N LEU A 452 -21.76 -9.83 -4.91
CA LEU A 452 -20.73 -10.71 -4.35
C LEU A 452 -19.58 -9.90 -3.74
N ALA A 453 -19.05 -8.90 -4.48
CA ALA A 453 -17.94 -8.09 -4.01
C ALA A 453 -18.32 -7.28 -2.77
N ILE A 454 -19.48 -6.64 -2.76
CA ILE A 454 -19.93 -5.81 -1.63
C ILE A 454 -20.16 -6.66 -0.37
N THR A 455 -20.71 -7.87 -0.52
CA THR A 455 -20.90 -8.83 0.58
C THR A 455 -19.54 -9.20 1.19
N ALA A 456 -18.55 -9.49 0.36
CA ALA A 456 -17.19 -9.78 0.82
C ALA A 456 -16.58 -8.60 1.58
N ILE A 457 -16.74 -7.37 1.10
CA ILE A 457 -16.21 -6.16 1.74
C ILE A 457 -16.83 -5.93 3.11
N TYR A 458 -18.15 -6.04 3.24
CA TYR A 458 -18.83 -5.87 4.53
C TYR A 458 -18.54 -7.00 5.53
N SER A 459 -18.15 -8.18 5.06
CA SER A 459 -17.71 -9.28 5.93
C SER A 459 -16.28 -9.15 6.44
N GLN A 460 -15.50 -8.17 5.96
CA GLN A 460 -14.08 -7.97 6.27
C GLN A 460 -13.76 -6.48 6.41
N THR A 461 -14.52 -5.78 7.25
CA THR A 461 -14.25 -4.36 7.51
C THR A 461 -13.01 -4.16 8.37
N ALA A 462 -12.45 -2.96 8.36
CA ALA A 462 -11.28 -2.61 9.16
C ALA A 462 -11.52 -2.68 10.69
N GLU A 463 -12.78 -2.76 11.14
CA GLU A 463 -13.16 -2.86 12.56
C GLU A 463 -13.13 -4.32 13.07
N MET A 464 -13.23 -5.31 12.18
CA MET A 464 -13.18 -6.75 12.51
C MET A 464 -11.75 -7.24 12.72
#